data_490d525b2bc08b1a1c5a76dd90f9cc59
#
_entry.id   490d525b2bc08b1a1c5a76dd90f9cc59
#
_cell.length_a   1.000
_cell.length_b   1.000
_cell.length_c   1.000
_cell.angle_alpha   90.00
_cell.angle_beta   90.00
_cell.angle_gamma   90.00
#
_symmetry.space_group_name_H-M   'P 1'
#
loop_
_entity.id
_entity.type
_entity.pdbx_description
1 polymer ?
#
loop_
_entity_poly.entity_id
_entity_poly.type
_entity_poly.pdbx_seq_one_letter_code
_entity_poly.pdbx_strand_id
1 'polypeptide(L)'
;MTTLRRVSLALYSISLTATFAVSLLAQTSVERRIALNPGAAIKGFVPAGSVRIIGWDRDSLVITGTVSSSDRFYFGGGRSGVKFGIEARSSGAESHPSRLVIHLPRSSQLSMKGVSANIQAVDASGWFYTVGGNIDIAGRVGEIEAEAMDGNVSVSATARWVRVRTASGTLRLTGAIEDAAASSITGQIFVSSRGIVRGQFGSVTGDIVFTAPLGDRGIFSFDNHSGSVELRLAPSAAGTFSVTTISGVIENAVVAARPAAGQAGRGQTIAFRLGDGGSHVTIRTFKGTVRLLTLR
;
A
#
# COMPACT_ATOMS: atom_id res chain seq x y z
N MET A 1 36.52 -83.77 13.61
CA MET A 1 35.96 -83.30 12.31
C MET A 1 34.64 -82.66 12.60
N THR A 2 34.64 -81.36 12.69
CA THR A 2 33.46 -80.63 13.11
C THR A 2 33.18 -79.51 12.03
N THR A 3 32.15 -79.69 11.28
CA THR A 3 31.74 -78.80 10.18
C THR A 3 30.93 -77.65 10.72
N LEU A 4 31.46 -76.40 10.56
CA LEU A 4 30.77 -75.19 10.85
C LEU A 4 29.81 -74.85 9.66
N ARG A 5 28.49 -74.75 9.95
CA ARG A 5 27.49 -74.18 9.05
C ARG A 5 27.48 -72.64 9.18
N ARG A 6 27.75 -71.94 8.10
CA ARG A 6 27.54 -70.47 7.98
C ARG A 6 26.07 -70.20 7.74
N VAL A 7 25.45 -69.40 8.62
CA VAL A 7 24.10 -68.79 8.44
C VAL A 7 24.29 -67.42 7.84
N SER A 8 23.82 -67.24 6.62
CA SER A 8 23.78 -65.94 5.97
C SER A 8 22.48 -65.23 6.37
N LEU A 9 22.57 -64.10 7.09
CA LEU A 9 21.47 -63.21 7.36
C LEU A 9 21.32 -62.27 6.16
N ALA A 10 20.22 -62.37 5.43
CA ALA A 10 19.81 -61.38 4.41
C ALA A 10 19.05 -60.24 5.08
N LEU A 11 19.65 -59.05 5.11
CA LEU A 11 18.98 -57.81 5.49
C LEU A 11 18.11 -57.30 4.34
N TYR A 12 16.83 -57.42 4.49
CA TYR A 12 15.86 -56.72 3.61
C TYR A 12 15.72 -55.27 4.09
N SER A 13 16.29 -54.32 3.37
CA SER A 13 16.04 -52.91 3.54
C SER A 13 14.72 -52.52 2.83
N ILE A 14 13.68 -52.29 3.61
CA ILE A 14 12.41 -51.71 3.10
C ILE A 14 12.60 -50.18 2.95
N SER A 15 12.81 -49.74 1.71
CA SER A 15 12.79 -48.30 1.38
C SER A 15 11.34 -47.81 1.36
N LEU A 16 10.95 -47.09 2.40
CA LEU A 16 9.66 -46.38 2.46
C LEU A 16 9.75 -45.09 1.65
N THR A 17 9.37 -45.12 0.38
CA THR A 17 9.23 -43.91 -0.42
C THR A 17 7.93 -43.21 -0.03
N ALA A 18 8.05 -42.18 0.80
CA ALA A 18 6.95 -41.27 1.10
C ALA A 18 6.63 -40.42 -0.16
N THR A 19 5.62 -40.79 -0.91
CA THR A 19 5.06 -40.00 -2.00
C THR A 19 4.30 -38.83 -1.38
N PHE A 20 4.87 -37.63 -1.39
CA PHE A 20 4.15 -36.41 -1.09
C PHE A 20 3.17 -36.14 -2.27
N ALA A 21 1.92 -36.52 -2.10
CA ALA A 21 0.86 -36.10 -2.98
C ALA A 21 0.62 -34.62 -2.81
N VAL A 22 1.24 -33.78 -3.65
CA VAL A 22 0.86 -32.38 -3.80
C VAL A 22 -0.54 -32.40 -4.41
N SER A 23 -1.55 -32.12 -3.61
CA SER A 23 -2.92 -31.93 -4.09
C SER A 23 -2.94 -30.72 -5.02
N LEU A 24 -2.82 -30.96 -6.32
CA LEU A 24 -3.08 -29.95 -7.35
C LEU A 24 -4.58 -29.63 -7.26
N LEU A 25 -4.92 -28.51 -6.60
CA LEU A 25 -6.28 -27.98 -6.66
C LEU A 25 -6.61 -27.73 -8.13
N ALA A 26 -7.61 -28.39 -8.65
CA ALA A 26 -8.07 -28.20 -10.01
C ALA A 26 -8.42 -26.72 -10.22
N GLN A 27 -7.86 -26.09 -11.25
CA GLN A 27 -8.09 -24.70 -11.59
C GLN A 27 -8.95 -24.62 -12.87
N THR A 28 -9.87 -23.69 -12.89
CA THR A 28 -10.72 -23.38 -14.04
C THR A 28 -10.23 -22.10 -14.69
N SER A 29 -9.99 -22.13 -15.99
CA SER A 29 -9.64 -20.93 -16.76
C SER A 29 -10.83 -20.00 -16.89
N VAL A 30 -10.58 -18.72 -16.73
CA VAL A 30 -11.56 -17.65 -16.89
C VAL A 30 -11.09 -16.72 -18.01
N GLU A 31 -12.00 -16.47 -18.95
CA GLU A 31 -11.84 -15.43 -19.96
C GLU A 31 -13.18 -14.71 -20.16
N ARG A 32 -13.17 -13.39 -20.01
CA ARG A 32 -14.34 -12.53 -20.25
C ARG A 32 -13.89 -11.26 -20.96
N ARG A 33 -14.69 -10.85 -21.94
CA ARG A 33 -14.48 -9.61 -22.69
C ARG A 33 -15.80 -8.89 -22.88
N ILE A 34 -15.79 -7.56 -22.69
CA ILE A 34 -16.92 -6.69 -22.95
C ILE A 34 -16.43 -5.30 -23.40
N ALA A 35 -17.11 -4.69 -24.34
CA ALA A 35 -16.89 -3.29 -24.69
C ALA A 35 -17.47 -2.39 -23.59
N LEU A 36 -16.75 -1.34 -23.26
CA LEU A 36 -17.16 -0.37 -22.23
C LEU A 36 -17.27 1.05 -22.82
N ASN A 37 -18.17 1.82 -22.27
CA ASN A 37 -18.22 3.27 -22.50
C ASN A 37 -17.13 3.98 -21.68
N PRO A 38 -16.65 5.16 -22.09
CA PRO A 38 -15.77 5.99 -21.27
C PRO A 38 -16.38 6.26 -19.89
N GLY A 39 -15.57 6.15 -18.84
CA GLY A 39 -16.04 6.36 -17.46
C GLY A 39 -16.87 5.22 -16.87
N ALA A 40 -16.95 4.05 -17.53
CA ALA A 40 -17.70 2.91 -17.03
C ALA A 40 -17.25 2.49 -15.62
N ALA A 41 -18.22 2.16 -14.75
CA ALA A 41 -17.96 1.71 -13.39
C ALA A 41 -17.62 0.21 -13.37
N ILE A 42 -16.47 -0.15 -12.80
CA ILE A 42 -16.02 -1.53 -12.68
C ILE A 42 -15.89 -1.89 -11.20
N LYS A 43 -16.60 -2.94 -10.77
CA LYS A 43 -16.54 -3.43 -9.40
C LYS A 43 -16.04 -4.87 -9.39
N GLY A 44 -14.89 -5.09 -8.75
CA GLY A 44 -14.26 -6.40 -8.63
C GLY A 44 -14.15 -6.87 -7.19
N PHE A 45 -14.30 -8.17 -6.96
CA PHE A 45 -14.08 -8.82 -5.69
C PHE A 45 -13.30 -10.12 -5.87
N VAL A 46 -12.10 -10.19 -5.27
CA VAL A 46 -11.25 -11.39 -5.28
C VAL A 46 -10.82 -11.68 -3.83
N PRO A 47 -11.41 -12.68 -3.17
CA PRO A 47 -11.16 -12.92 -1.74
C PRO A 47 -9.69 -13.29 -1.46
N ALA A 48 -9.09 -14.14 -2.27
CA ALA A 48 -7.73 -14.63 -2.03
C ALA A 48 -6.94 -14.79 -3.33
N GLY A 49 -5.60 -14.66 -3.24
CA GLY A 49 -4.67 -14.86 -4.35
C GLY A 49 -4.08 -13.58 -4.89
N SER A 50 -4.09 -13.37 -6.20
CA SER A 50 -3.49 -12.19 -6.84
C SER A 50 -4.33 -11.62 -7.97
N VAL A 51 -4.38 -10.29 -8.03
CA VAL A 51 -5.05 -9.55 -9.08
C VAL A 51 -4.06 -8.56 -9.68
N ARG A 52 -3.84 -8.65 -10.99
CA ARG A 52 -3.07 -7.67 -11.76
C ARG A 52 -4.00 -6.86 -12.64
N ILE A 53 -4.02 -5.56 -12.46
CA ILE A 53 -4.87 -4.61 -13.14
C ILE A 53 -4.01 -3.73 -14.04
N ILE A 54 -4.38 -3.59 -15.31
CA ILE A 54 -3.63 -2.82 -16.31
C ILE A 54 -4.60 -1.89 -17.02
N GLY A 55 -4.39 -0.59 -16.85
CA GLY A 55 -5.07 0.43 -17.61
C GLY A 55 -4.55 0.49 -19.05
N TRP A 56 -5.43 0.51 -20.05
CA TRP A 56 -5.08 0.61 -21.45
C TRP A 56 -5.93 1.64 -22.22
N ASP A 57 -5.55 1.89 -23.45
CA ASP A 57 -6.25 2.87 -24.33
C ASP A 57 -7.28 2.19 -25.26
N ARG A 58 -7.95 1.12 -24.79
CA ARG A 58 -8.99 0.42 -25.53
C ARG A 58 -10.31 0.50 -24.78
N ASP A 59 -11.42 0.69 -25.47
CA ASP A 59 -12.76 0.75 -24.90
C ASP A 59 -13.32 -0.65 -24.59
N SER A 60 -12.57 -1.45 -23.86
CA SER A 60 -12.98 -2.80 -23.47
C SER A 60 -12.37 -3.23 -22.13
N LEU A 61 -13.13 -4.05 -21.41
CA LEU A 61 -12.65 -4.83 -20.28
C LEU A 61 -12.32 -6.23 -20.73
N VAL A 62 -11.14 -6.73 -20.35
CA VAL A 62 -10.74 -8.11 -20.53
C VAL A 62 -10.27 -8.65 -19.20
N ILE A 63 -10.86 -9.76 -18.77
CA ILE A 63 -10.48 -10.49 -17.57
C ILE A 63 -10.05 -11.88 -17.98
N THR A 64 -8.81 -12.25 -17.65
CA THR A 64 -8.25 -13.58 -17.87
C THR A 64 -7.65 -14.11 -16.57
N GLY A 65 -7.53 -15.42 -16.46
CA GLY A 65 -6.86 -16.02 -15.33
C GLY A 65 -7.36 -17.39 -14.94
N THR A 66 -7.11 -17.76 -13.70
CA THR A 66 -7.51 -19.05 -13.13
C THR A 66 -8.19 -18.87 -11.79
N VAL A 67 -9.23 -19.65 -11.57
CA VAL A 67 -10.02 -19.70 -10.34
C VAL A 67 -10.07 -21.16 -9.87
N SER A 68 -10.02 -21.40 -8.57
CA SER A 68 -10.19 -22.76 -8.04
C SER A 68 -11.52 -23.38 -8.50
N SER A 69 -11.53 -24.67 -8.80
CA SER A 69 -12.75 -25.39 -9.16
C SER A 69 -13.79 -25.43 -8.03
N SER A 70 -13.36 -25.25 -6.79
CA SER A 70 -14.24 -25.13 -5.62
C SER A 70 -14.92 -23.77 -5.50
N ASP A 71 -14.48 -22.78 -6.28
CA ASP A 71 -15.03 -21.44 -6.28
C ASP A 71 -15.83 -21.17 -7.57
N ARG A 72 -16.63 -20.11 -7.53
CA ARG A 72 -17.40 -19.65 -8.68
C ARG A 72 -16.96 -18.25 -9.07
N PHE A 73 -16.60 -18.09 -10.36
CA PHE A 73 -16.43 -16.77 -10.94
C PHE A 73 -17.78 -16.26 -11.44
N TYR A 74 -18.20 -15.09 -11.01
CA TYR A 74 -19.37 -14.40 -11.52
C TYR A 74 -18.97 -13.16 -12.32
N PHE A 75 -19.75 -12.84 -13.34
CA PHE A 75 -19.54 -11.70 -14.20
C PHE A 75 -20.90 -11.22 -14.73
N GLY A 76 -21.20 -9.94 -14.56
CA GLY A 76 -22.45 -9.35 -15.01
C GLY A 76 -22.34 -7.86 -15.23
N GLY A 77 -23.25 -7.32 -16.02
CA GLY A 77 -23.31 -5.90 -16.34
C GLY A 77 -23.37 -5.62 -17.84
N GLY A 78 -23.04 -4.40 -18.23
CA GLY A 78 -23.08 -3.92 -19.59
C GLY A 78 -22.04 -2.85 -19.87
N ARG A 79 -22.23 -2.09 -20.96
CA ARG A 79 -21.24 -1.10 -21.43
C ARG A 79 -20.99 0.04 -20.45
N SER A 80 -21.96 0.39 -19.59
CA SER A 80 -21.85 1.47 -18.60
C SER A 80 -21.29 1.02 -17.27
N GLY A 81 -21.26 -0.30 -17.00
CA GLY A 81 -20.69 -0.83 -15.76
C GLY A 81 -20.71 -2.35 -15.69
N VAL A 82 -19.71 -2.89 -15.01
CA VAL A 82 -19.50 -4.32 -14.83
C VAL A 82 -19.24 -4.63 -13.37
N LYS A 83 -19.82 -5.74 -12.90
CA LYS A 83 -19.49 -6.36 -11.63
C LYS A 83 -18.98 -7.77 -11.87
N PHE A 84 -17.86 -8.11 -11.27
CA PHE A 84 -17.30 -9.46 -11.31
C PHE A 84 -16.70 -9.84 -9.97
N GLY A 85 -16.49 -11.11 -9.76
CA GLY A 85 -15.79 -11.57 -8.57
C GLY A 85 -15.77 -13.07 -8.44
N ILE A 86 -15.22 -13.50 -7.32
CA ILE A 86 -15.05 -14.90 -6.96
C ILE A 86 -15.75 -15.12 -5.61
N GLU A 87 -16.48 -16.20 -5.53
CA GLU A 87 -17.14 -16.64 -4.29
C GLU A 87 -17.01 -18.15 -4.13
N ALA A 88 -16.92 -18.62 -2.90
CA ALA A 88 -16.94 -20.05 -2.61
C ALA A 88 -18.29 -20.66 -3.01
N ARG A 89 -18.26 -21.87 -3.59
CA ARG A 89 -19.50 -22.57 -3.98
C ARG A 89 -20.32 -23.03 -2.79
N SER A 90 -19.68 -23.36 -1.69
CA SER A 90 -20.33 -23.79 -0.47
C SER A 90 -20.44 -22.64 0.51
N SER A 91 -21.63 -22.46 1.12
CA SER A 91 -21.87 -21.43 2.13
C SER A 91 -20.97 -21.65 3.34
N GLY A 92 -20.26 -20.58 3.76
CA GLY A 92 -19.33 -20.63 4.89
C GLY A 92 -17.96 -21.22 4.60
N ALA A 93 -17.69 -21.70 3.37
CA ALA A 93 -16.36 -22.12 2.96
C ALA A 93 -15.47 -20.92 2.65
N GLU A 94 -14.17 -21.05 2.91
CA GLU A 94 -13.17 -20.07 2.49
C GLU A 94 -12.90 -20.21 0.98
N SER A 95 -12.69 -19.08 0.33
CA SER A 95 -12.27 -19.06 -1.08
C SER A 95 -10.80 -19.39 -1.20
N HIS A 96 -10.45 -20.13 -2.23
CA HIS A 96 -9.09 -20.53 -2.52
C HIS A 96 -8.35 -19.45 -3.34
N PRO A 97 -7.01 -19.42 -3.28
CA PRO A 97 -6.23 -18.47 -4.05
C PRO A 97 -6.49 -18.56 -5.56
N SER A 98 -6.81 -17.43 -6.15
CA SER A 98 -7.07 -17.27 -7.57
C SER A 98 -6.08 -16.28 -8.19
N ARG A 99 -5.88 -16.34 -9.50
CA ARG A 99 -5.00 -15.41 -10.21
C ARG A 99 -5.76 -14.79 -11.37
N LEU A 100 -5.97 -13.47 -11.31
CA LEU A 100 -6.65 -12.72 -12.37
C LEU A 100 -5.73 -11.65 -12.96
N VAL A 101 -5.83 -11.47 -14.27
CA VAL A 101 -5.27 -10.32 -15.00
C VAL A 101 -6.43 -9.57 -15.63
N ILE A 102 -6.51 -8.28 -15.37
CA ILE A 102 -7.61 -7.41 -15.74
C ILE A 102 -7.06 -6.25 -16.58
N HIS A 103 -7.46 -6.15 -17.82
CA HIS A 103 -7.21 -4.99 -18.66
C HIS A 103 -8.48 -4.16 -18.76
N LEU A 104 -8.40 -2.86 -18.51
CA LEU A 104 -9.53 -1.95 -18.49
C LEU A 104 -9.17 -0.57 -19.08
N PRO A 105 -10.13 0.19 -19.61
CA PRO A 105 -9.89 1.55 -20.05
C PRO A 105 -9.36 2.42 -18.90
N ARG A 106 -8.32 3.24 -19.14
CA ARG A 106 -7.79 4.17 -18.13
C ARG A 106 -8.84 5.14 -17.59
N SER A 107 -9.88 5.44 -18.38
CA SER A 107 -10.98 6.29 -17.99
C SER A 107 -12.00 5.63 -17.05
N SER A 108 -11.91 4.33 -16.80
CA SER A 108 -12.87 3.60 -15.97
C SER A 108 -12.79 4.00 -14.51
N GLN A 109 -13.94 3.92 -13.82
CA GLN A 109 -14.04 4.08 -12.36
C GLN A 109 -13.93 2.69 -11.71
N LEU A 110 -12.73 2.35 -11.23
CA LEU A 110 -12.46 1.04 -10.65
C LEU A 110 -12.70 1.02 -9.13
N SER A 111 -13.39 -0.02 -8.66
CA SER A 111 -13.46 -0.39 -7.24
C SER A 111 -13.08 -1.85 -7.11
N MET A 112 -11.93 -2.13 -6.50
CA MET A 112 -11.40 -3.48 -6.33
C MET A 112 -11.29 -3.85 -4.85
N LYS A 113 -11.88 -4.98 -4.47
CA LYS A 113 -11.86 -5.50 -3.09
C LYS A 113 -11.19 -6.85 -3.01
N GLY A 114 -10.43 -7.06 -1.95
CA GLY A 114 -9.84 -8.34 -1.56
C GLY A 114 -10.04 -8.63 -0.07
N VAL A 115 -9.76 -9.85 0.34
CA VAL A 115 -9.60 -10.21 1.76
C VAL A 115 -8.13 -10.53 2.02
N SER A 116 -7.59 -11.58 1.43
CA SER A 116 -6.17 -11.93 1.44
C SER A 116 -5.54 -11.88 0.04
N ALA A 117 -6.09 -11.06 -0.84
CA ALA A 117 -5.61 -10.91 -2.21
C ALA A 117 -4.59 -9.79 -2.33
N ASN A 118 -3.46 -10.06 -3.00
CA ASN A 118 -2.53 -9.04 -3.43
C ASN A 118 -3.05 -8.34 -4.69
N ILE A 119 -3.08 -7.02 -4.67
CA ILE A 119 -3.58 -6.19 -5.76
C ILE A 119 -2.42 -5.40 -6.36
N GLN A 120 -2.15 -5.61 -7.64
CA GLN A 120 -1.20 -4.82 -8.42
C GLN A 120 -1.95 -4.02 -9.48
N ALA A 121 -1.80 -2.70 -9.50
CA ALA A 121 -2.42 -1.82 -10.47
C ALA A 121 -1.37 -0.99 -11.22
N VAL A 122 -1.45 -0.98 -12.55
CA VAL A 122 -0.58 -0.18 -13.41
C VAL A 122 -1.45 0.67 -14.33
N ASP A 123 -1.23 1.97 -14.34
CA ASP A 123 -1.97 2.94 -15.15
C ASP A 123 -3.51 2.87 -14.92
N ALA A 124 -3.94 2.48 -13.73
CA ALA A 124 -5.35 2.35 -13.37
C ALA A 124 -5.66 3.16 -12.12
N SER A 125 -6.60 4.10 -12.25
CA SER A 125 -7.13 4.90 -11.15
C SER A 125 -8.28 4.17 -10.46
N GLY A 126 -8.50 4.46 -9.18
CA GLY A 126 -9.65 3.90 -8.48
C GLY A 126 -9.48 3.70 -6.99
N TRP A 127 -10.40 2.93 -6.45
CA TRP A 127 -10.42 2.53 -5.06
C TRP A 127 -10.03 1.05 -4.89
N PHE A 128 -9.06 0.80 -4.03
CA PHE A 128 -8.46 -0.50 -3.78
C PHE A 128 -8.53 -0.83 -2.29
N TYR A 129 -9.05 -1.97 -1.94
CA TYR A 129 -9.20 -2.43 -0.56
C TYR A 129 -8.80 -3.88 -0.40
N THR A 130 -8.03 -4.17 0.64
CA THR A 130 -7.76 -5.54 1.08
C THR A 130 -7.64 -5.61 2.60
N VAL A 131 -7.92 -6.77 3.19
CA VAL A 131 -7.71 -6.97 4.62
C VAL A 131 -6.26 -7.37 4.90
N GLY A 132 -5.81 -8.51 4.39
CA GLY A 132 -4.48 -9.07 4.68
C GLY A 132 -3.53 -9.13 3.48
N GLY A 133 -3.90 -8.56 2.32
CA GLY A 133 -3.05 -8.53 1.13
C GLY A 133 -2.29 -7.22 0.97
N ASN A 134 -1.32 -7.18 0.06
CA ASN A 134 -0.62 -5.96 -0.30
C ASN A 134 -1.30 -5.25 -1.49
N ILE A 135 -1.12 -3.93 -1.57
CA ILE A 135 -1.57 -3.11 -2.69
C ILE A 135 -0.36 -2.38 -3.28
N ASP A 136 -0.04 -2.66 -4.54
CA ASP A 136 1.03 -2.03 -5.29
C ASP A 136 0.47 -1.28 -6.50
N ILE A 137 0.65 0.03 -6.55
CA ILE A 137 0.12 0.89 -7.61
C ILE A 137 1.26 1.63 -8.29
N ALA A 138 1.29 1.57 -9.61
CA ALA A 138 2.33 2.20 -10.41
C ALA A 138 1.78 2.90 -11.66
N GLY A 139 2.61 3.75 -12.28
CA GLY A 139 2.34 4.36 -13.60
C GLY A 139 1.72 5.74 -13.52
N ARG A 140 0.91 6.07 -14.53
CA ARG A 140 0.21 7.37 -14.61
C ARG A 140 -1.25 7.18 -14.23
N VAL A 141 -1.65 7.78 -13.14
CA VAL A 141 -2.99 7.62 -12.56
C VAL A 141 -3.55 8.99 -12.19
N GLY A 142 -4.86 9.15 -12.21
CA GLY A 142 -5.51 10.40 -11.79
C GLY A 142 -5.67 10.44 -10.28
N GLU A 143 -6.49 9.55 -9.77
CA GLU A 143 -6.90 9.50 -8.37
C GLU A 143 -6.78 8.08 -7.84
N ILE A 144 -6.21 7.96 -6.64
CA ILE A 144 -6.04 6.69 -5.94
C ILE A 144 -6.57 6.82 -4.52
N GLU A 145 -7.42 5.90 -4.14
CA GLU A 145 -7.68 5.58 -2.74
C GLU A 145 -7.33 4.11 -2.50
N ALA A 146 -6.39 3.84 -1.58
CA ALA A 146 -5.98 2.48 -1.28
C ALA A 146 -5.94 2.24 0.23
N GLU A 147 -6.54 1.13 0.66
CA GLU A 147 -6.63 0.76 2.07
C GLU A 147 -6.32 -0.72 2.24
N ALA A 148 -5.34 -1.01 3.09
CA ALA A 148 -5.04 -2.36 3.54
C ALA A 148 -5.11 -2.40 5.07
N MET A 149 -5.80 -3.38 5.66
CA MET A 149 -5.82 -3.48 7.13
C MET A 149 -4.45 -3.93 7.65
N ASP A 150 -3.99 -5.11 7.26
CA ASP A 150 -2.72 -5.69 7.70
C ASP A 150 -1.67 -5.82 6.58
N GLY A 151 -1.92 -5.22 5.43
CA GLY A 151 -1.03 -5.26 4.27
C GLY A 151 -0.27 -3.95 4.06
N ASN A 152 0.78 -4.04 3.25
CA ASN A 152 1.52 -2.88 2.81
C ASN A 152 0.81 -2.20 1.63
N VAL A 153 0.91 -0.86 1.56
CA VAL A 153 0.47 -0.10 0.40
C VAL A 153 1.65 0.67 -0.19
N SER A 154 1.97 0.37 -1.44
CA SER A 154 3.04 1.03 -2.19
C SER A 154 2.46 1.75 -3.40
N VAL A 155 2.73 3.05 -3.50
CA VAL A 155 2.35 3.87 -4.65
C VAL A 155 3.62 4.47 -5.27
N SER A 156 3.90 4.09 -6.52
CA SER A 156 4.99 4.62 -7.32
C SER A 156 4.44 5.20 -8.62
N ALA A 157 3.86 6.39 -8.54
CA ALA A 157 3.03 6.90 -9.62
C ALA A 157 3.20 8.40 -9.87
N THR A 158 2.76 8.83 -11.06
CA THR A 158 2.40 10.22 -11.32
C THR A 158 0.89 10.34 -11.11
N ALA A 159 0.48 11.09 -10.09
CA ALA A 159 -0.90 11.20 -9.66
C ALA A 159 -1.27 12.61 -9.24
N ARG A 160 -2.54 13.01 -9.51
CA ARG A 160 -3.08 14.25 -9.00
C ARG A 160 -3.43 14.14 -7.52
N TRP A 161 -4.01 13.01 -7.13
CA TRP A 161 -4.48 12.80 -5.77
C TRP A 161 -4.27 11.35 -5.33
N VAL A 162 -3.68 11.18 -4.13
CA VAL A 162 -3.43 9.87 -3.52
C VAL A 162 -3.84 9.88 -2.06
N ARG A 163 -4.70 8.98 -1.67
CA ARG A 163 -5.05 8.73 -0.29
C ARG A 163 -4.83 7.27 0.05
N VAL A 164 -3.94 7.00 1.01
CA VAL A 164 -3.58 5.64 1.42
C VAL A 164 -3.73 5.43 2.92
N ARG A 165 -4.20 4.26 3.30
CA ARG A 165 -4.39 3.90 4.70
C ARG A 165 -3.97 2.47 4.98
N THR A 166 -3.46 2.25 6.17
CA THR A 166 -3.26 0.90 6.73
C THR A 166 -3.45 0.91 8.24
N ALA A 167 -3.79 -0.22 8.83
CA ALA A 167 -3.73 -0.33 10.30
C ALA A 167 -2.31 -0.69 10.74
N SER A 168 -1.68 -1.72 10.17
CA SER A 168 -0.39 -2.22 10.66
C SER A 168 0.73 -2.27 9.61
N GLY A 169 0.42 -2.25 8.32
CA GLY A 169 1.41 -2.36 7.24
C GLY A 169 2.20 -1.07 6.98
N THR A 170 3.19 -1.16 6.14
CA THR A 170 3.99 -0.02 5.69
C THR A 170 3.31 0.71 4.54
N LEU A 171 3.24 2.05 4.62
CA LEU A 171 2.84 2.92 3.53
C LEU A 171 4.07 3.54 2.86
N ARG A 172 4.16 3.43 1.54
CA ARG A 172 5.25 4.01 0.74
C ARG A 172 4.70 4.82 -0.42
N LEU A 173 5.01 6.11 -0.46
CA LEU A 173 4.63 7.02 -1.53
C LEU A 173 5.87 7.52 -2.27
N THR A 174 5.94 7.25 -3.56
CA THR A 174 7.04 7.68 -4.45
C THR A 174 6.47 8.19 -5.78
N GLY A 175 7.33 8.83 -6.59
CA GLY A 175 6.91 9.35 -7.90
C GLY A 175 6.60 10.86 -7.88
N ALA A 176 5.61 11.30 -8.64
CA ALA A 176 5.19 12.69 -8.73
C ALA A 176 3.71 12.79 -8.31
N ILE A 177 3.45 13.20 -7.09
CA ILE A 177 2.10 13.28 -6.51
C ILE A 177 1.84 14.73 -6.11
N GLU A 178 0.70 15.28 -6.50
CA GLU A 178 0.34 16.66 -6.22
C GLU A 178 -0.36 16.82 -4.85
N ASP A 179 -1.31 15.96 -4.53
CA ASP A 179 -2.04 15.94 -3.26
C ASP A 179 -1.92 14.55 -2.64
N ALA A 180 -1.28 14.45 -1.48
CA ALA A 180 -0.97 13.20 -0.83
C ALA A 180 -1.50 13.14 0.59
N ALA A 181 -2.24 12.09 0.92
CA ALA A 181 -2.60 11.78 2.30
C ALA A 181 -2.26 10.33 2.63
N ALA A 182 -1.57 10.11 3.75
CA ALA A 182 -1.26 8.78 4.25
C ALA A 182 -1.53 8.69 5.74
N SER A 183 -2.23 7.65 6.17
CA SER A 183 -2.52 7.43 7.58
C SER A 183 -2.34 5.96 7.99
N SER A 184 -1.78 5.76 9.19
CA SER A 184 -1.56 4.44 9.77
C SER A 184 -1.93 4.42 11.25
N ILE A 185 -2.20 3.24 11.80
CA ILE A 185 -2.29 3.08 13.25
C ILE A 185 -0.91 2.73 13.81
N THR A 186 -0.31 1.64 13.37
CA THR A 186 1.00 1.17 13.87
C THR A 186 2.08 1.10 12.79
N GLY A 187 1.69 1.12 11.51
CA GLY A 187 2.60 0.99 10.38
C GLY A 187 3.41 2.26 10.11
N GLN A 188 4.56 2.08 9.51
CA GLN A 188 5.45 3.18 9.13
C GLN A 188 4.98 3.85 7.83
N ILE A 189 5.20 5.16 7.73
CA ILE A 189 4.88 5.96 6.54
C ILE A 189 6.17 6.52 5.95
N PHE A 190 6.47 6.15 4.71
CA PHE A 190 7.61 6.67 3.95
C PHE A 190 7.11 7.49 2.76
N VAL A 191 7.51 8.74 2.71
CA VAL A 191 7.18 9.65 1.61
C VAL A 191 8.45 10.13 0.95
N SER A 192 8.64 9.77 -0.31
CA SER A 192 9.75 10.23 -1.15
C SER A 192 9.22 10.63 -2.54
N SER A 193 8.20 11.47 -2.55
CA SER A 193 7.51 11.91 -3.76
C SER A 193 7.94 13.32 -4.13
N ARG A 194 7.84 13.66 -5.42
CA ARG A 194 8.08 15.00 -5.96
C ARG A 194 6.76 15.71 -6.24
N GLY A 195 6.76 17.03 -6.12
CA GLY A 195 5.63 17.87 -6.55
C GLY A 195 4.46 17.93 -5.58
N ILE A 196 4.62 17.47 -4.33
CA ILE A 196 3.54 17.55 -3.35
C ILE A 196 3.28 19.04 -3.01
N VAL A 197 2.04 19.48 -3.27
CA VAL A 197 1.54 20.80 -2.89
C VAL A 197 0.69 20.72 -1.63
N ARG A 198 -0.03 19.62 -1.42
CA ARG A 198 -0.74 19.32 -0.17
C ARG A 198 -0.34 17.96 0.35
N GLY A 199 0.13 17.93 1.60
CA GLY A 199 0.54 16.71 2.28
C GLY A 199 -0.13 16.57 3.64
N GLN A 200 -0.80 15.45 3.91
CA GLN A 200 -1.37 15.11 5.21
C GLN A 200 -0.91 13.72 5.62
N PHE A 201 -0.08 13.65 6.66
CA PHE A 201 0.53 12.41 7.09
C PHE A 201 0.27 12.20 8.59
N GLY A 202 -0.33 11.07 8.94
CA GLY A 202 -0.71 10.81 10.32
C GLY A 202 -0.48 9.37 10.74
N SER A 203 -0.01 9.18 11.98
CA SER A 203 0.10 7.85 12.59
C SER A 203 -0.21 7.89 14.09
N VAL A 204 -0.68 6.77 14.64
CA VAL A 204 -0.83 6.67 16.09
C VAL A 204 0.50 6.28 16.74
N THR A 205 1.13 5.19 16.31
CA THR A 205 2.40 4.70 16.90
C THR A 205 3.51 4.48 15.87
N GLY A 206 3.18 4.43 14.56
CA GLY A 206 4.18 4.25 13.51
C GLY A 206 4.98 5.52 13.25
N ASP A 207 6.19 5.35 12.74
CA ASP A 207 7.06 6.46 12.36
C ASP A 207 6.65 7.04 11.01
N ILE A 208 6.88 8.35 10.84
CA ILE A 208 6.69 9.06 9.57
C ILE A 208 8.05 9.59 9.11
N VAL A 209 8.49 9.15 7.94
CA VAL A 209 9.72 9.62 7.28
C VAL A 209 9.36 10.32 5.99
N PHE A 210 9.61 11.62 5.95
CA PHE A 210 9.36 12.47 4.81
C PHE A 210 10.67 12.95 4.18
N THR A 211 10.91 12.57 2.94
CA THR A 211 12.11 12.91 2.17
C THR A 211 11.70 13.47 0.81
N ALA A 212 10.87 14.48 0.79
CA ALA A 212 10.38 15.09 -0.44
C ALA A 212 10.68 16.60 -0.43
N PRO A 213 10.91 17.21 -1.60
CA PRO A 213 10.98 18.66 -1.66
C PRO A 213 9.63 19.26 -1.28
N LEU A 214 9.68 20.39 -0.59
CA LEU A 214 8.48 21.19 -0.33
C LEU A 214 8.10 21.91 -1.62
N GLY A 215 6.85 21.74 -2.06
CA GLY A 215 6.32 22.45 -3.23
C GLY A 215 6.15 23.94 -2.95
N ASP A 216 6.22 24.77 -3.99
CA ASP A 216 5.93 26.21 -3.86
C ASP A 216 4.55 26.44 -3.25
N ARG A 217 4.50 27.21 -2.16
CA ARG A 217 3.27 27.45 -1.38
C ARG A 217 2.57 26.19 -0.90
N GLY A 218 3.36 25.12 -0.67
CA GLY A 218 2.85 23.84 -0.20
C GLY A 218 2.28 23.93 1.24
N ILE A 219 1.30 23.08 1.54
CA ILE A 219 0.69 22.95 2.85
C ILE A 219 0.90 21.52 3.33
N PHE A 220 1.63 21.35 4.43
CA PHE A 220 1.98 20.06 4.98
C PHE A 220 1.57 19.95 6.45
N SER A 221 0.88 18.87 6.80
CA SER A 221 0.54 18.52 8.18
C SER A 221 1.06 17.13 8.51
N PHE A 222 1.74 17.03 9.65
CA PHE A 222 2.23 15.78 10.21
C PHE A 222 1.68 15.66 11.63
N ASP A 223 0.84 14.65 11.85
CA ASP A 223 0.21 14.41 13.13
C ASP A 223 0.57 13.00 13.62
N ASN A 224 1.27 12.90 14.77
CA ASN A 224 1.68 11.63 15.34
C ASN A 224 1.39 11.57 16.84
N HIS A 225 0.88 10.45 17.32
CA HIS A 225 0.64 10.32 18.76
C HIS A 225 1.91 9.90 19.51
N SER A 226 2.59 8.82 19.10
CA SER A 226 3.75 8.30 19.84
C SER A 226 4.93 7.81 19.01
N GLY A 227 4.80 7.72 17.69
CA GLY A 227 5.92 7.46 16.80
C GLY A 227 6.77 8.70 16.53
N SER A 228 7.90 8.52 15.88
CA SER A 228 8.77 9.62 15.46
C SER A 228 8.31 10.25 14.15
N VAL A 229 8.58 11.55 13.99
CA VAL A 229 8.40 12.26 12.71
C VAL A 229 9.76 12.77 12.26
N GLU A 230 10.26 12.29 11.14
CA GLU A 230 11.53 12.68 10.56
C GLU A 230 11.32 13.39 9.22
N LEU A 231 11.70 14.67 9.15
CA LEU A 231 11.75 15.45 7.93
C LEU A 231 13.18 15.63 7.45
N ARG A 232 13.47 15.13 6.26
CA ARG A 232 14.74 15.33 5.55
C ARG A 232 14.54 16.39 4.48
N LEU A 233 14.96 17.63 4.78
CA LEU A 233 14.73 18.79 3.93
C LEU A 233 15.89 18.99 2.96
N ALA A 234 15.58 19.32 1.70
CA ALA A 234 16.59 19.74 0.75
C ALA A 234 17.25 21.04 1.21
N PRO A 235 18.53 21.31 0.86
CA PRO A 235 19.18 22.58 1.18
C PRO A 235 18.44 23.81 0.63
N SER A 236 17.69 23.64 -0.46
CA SER A 236 16.86 24.67 -1.09
C SER A 236 15.43 24.75 -0.52
N ALA A 237 15.13 24.01 0.56
CA ALA A 237 13.79 24.04 1.15
C ALA A 237 13.45 25.43 1.66
N ALA A 238 12.27 25.92 1.30
CA ALA A 238 11.74 27.22 1.74
C ALA A 238 10.35 27.04 2.35
N GLY A 239 10.14 27.60 3.55
CA GLY A 239 8.85 27.45 4.22
C GLY A 239 8.84 28.00 5.64
N THR A 240 7.64 28.12 6.18
CA THR A 240 7.39 28.45 7.59
C THR A 240 7.03 27.16 8.33
N PHE A 241 7.74 26.88 9.40
CA PHE A 241 7.62 25.66 10.19
C PHE A 241 7.04 25.98 11.56
N SER A 242 6.06 25.20 11.98
CA SER A 242 5.51 25.18 13.32
C SER A 242 5.54 23.75 13.84
N VAL A 243 6.37 23.48 14.84
CA VAL A 243 6.59 22.15 15.39
C VAL A 243 6.28 22.16 16.87
N THR A 244 5.42 21.27 17.31
CA THR A 244 5.00 21.16 18.71
C THR A 244 4.95 19.71 19.14
N THR A 245 5.50 19.42 20.31
CA THR A 245 5.34 18.16 21.02
C THR A 245 4.85 18.38 22.43
N ILE A 246 3.94 17.53 22.93
CA ILE A 246 3.35 17.68 24.27
C ILE A 246 4.26 17.10 25.35
N SER A 247 4.91 15.98 25.10
CA SER A 247 5.85 15.33 26.02
C SER A 247 7.05 14.70 25.34
N GLY A 248 7.23 14.96 24.03
CA GLY A 248 8.33 14.46 23.23
C GLY A 248 9.52 15.42 23.14
N VAL A 249 10.41 15.17 22.21
CA VAL A 249 11.64 15.92 21.96
C VAL A 249 11.69 16.41 20.51
N ILE A 250 12.22 17.63 20.30
CA ILE A 250 12.48 18.17 18.96
C ILE A 250 14.00 18.25 18.76
N GLU A 251 14.51 17.47 17.84
CA GLU A 251 15.91 17.47 17.36
C GLU A 251 15.97 18.29 16.07
N ASN A 252 16.52 19.49 16.15
CA ASN A 252 16.60 20.40 15.01
C ASN A 252 18.06 20.59 14.55
N ALA A 253 18.37 20.09 13.35
CA ALA A 253 19.66 20.26 12.69
C ALA A 253 19.59 21.16 11.44
N VAL A 254 18.47 21.88 11.23
CA VAL A 254 18.23 22.67 10.02
C VAL A 254 18.55 24.15 10.24
N VAL A 255 18.23 24.67 11.42
CA VAL A 255 18.48 26.08 11.79
C VAL A 255 19.13 26.19 13.17
N ALA A 256 19.80 27.29 13.42
CA ALA A 256 20.43 27.56 14.74
C ALA A 256 19.42 27.77 15.89
N ALA A 257 18.14 27.97 15.57
CA ALA A 257 17.08 28.14 16.56
C ALA A 257 16.92 26.88 17.42
N ARG A 258 16.79 27.07 18.72
CA ARG A 258 16.59 26.00 19.71
C ARG A 258 15.11 25.87 20.05
N PRO A 259 14.61 24.65 20.27
CA PRO A 259 13.27 24.46 20.79
C PRO A 259 13.11 25.12 22.19
N ALA A 260 11.99 25.80 22.39
CA ALA A 260 11.59 26.33 23.67
C ALA A 260 10.75 25.31 24.46
N ALA A 261 10.68 25.44 25.77
CA ALA A 261 9.78 24.63 26.59
C ALA A 261 8.32 24.86 26.16
N GLY A 262 7.55 23.78 26.08
CA GLY A 262 6.13 23.81 25.78
C GLY A 262 5.31 24.41 26.93
N GLN A 263 3.98 24.43 26.75
CA GLN A 263 3.06 24.92 27.79
C GLN A 263 3.19 24.12 29.08
N ALA A 264 3.16 24.83 30.20
CA ALA A 264 3.36 24.27 31.55
C ALA A 264 4.69 23.51 31.75
N GLY A 265 5.74 23.84 30.99
CA GLY A 265 7.05 23.22 31.10
C GLY A 265 7.15 21.79 30.59
N ARG A 266 6.14 21.32 29.89
CA ARG A 266 6.11 19.97 29.25
C ARG A 266 6.23 20.07 27.75
N GLY A 267 6.97 19.10 27.15
CA GLY A 267 7.21 19.08 25.71
C GLY A 267 8.06 20.26 25.24
N GLN A 268 8.04 20.45 23.94
CA GLN A 268 8.83 21.45 23.24
C GLN A 268 8.06 22.09 22.09
N THR A 269 8.40 23.32 21.75
CA THR A 269 7.89 24.00 20.56
C THR A 269 9.01 24.75 19.87
N ILE A 270 8.96 24.79 18.54
CA ILE A 270 9.84 25.64 17.73
C ILE A 270 9.05 26.15 16.52
N ALA A 271 9.21 27.42 16.23
CA ALA A 271 8.72 28.04 15.00
C ALA A 271 9.87 28.75 14.31
N PHE A 272 10.04 28.55 13.03
CA PHE A 272 11.10 29.17 12.25
C PHE A 272 10.72 29.27 10.77
N ARG A 273 11.50 30.05 10.04
CA ARG A 273 11.38 30.23 8.60
C ARG A 273 12.69 29.80 7.91
N LEU A 274 12.57 29.07 6.81
CA LEU A 274 13.65 28.74 5.90
C LEU A 274 13.48 29.48 4.58
N GLY A 275 14.53 30.04 4.05
CA GLY A 275 14.53 30.75 2.79
C GLY A 275 13.46 31.84 2.75
N ASP A 276 12.92 32.12 1.59
CA ASP A 276 11.88 33.15 1.39
C ASP A 276 10.47 32.70 1.85
N GLY A 277 10.35 31.45 2.32
CA GLY A 277 9.18 30.94 3.03
C GLY A 277 7.91 30.82 2.20
N GLY A 278 7.87 29.90 1.23
CA GLY A 278 6.68 29.65 0.43
C GLY A 278 5.71 28.64 1.05
N SER A 279 6.23 27.57 1.63
CA SER A 279 5.42 26.47 2.17
C SER A 279 5.05 26.67 3.64
N HIS A 280 3.97 26.04 4.07
CA HIS A 280 3.56 25.95 5.47
C HIS A 280 3.67 24.51 5.96
N VAL A 281 4.49 24.27 6.98
CA VAL A 281 4.71 22.94 7.56
C VAL A 281 4.32 22.95 9.02
N THR A 282 3.33 22.16 9.38
CA THR A 282 2.87 21.97 10.75
C THR A 282 3.17 20.53 11.19
N ILE A 283 3.86 20.37 12.31
CA ILE A 283 4.15 19.07 12.91
C ILE A 283 3.63 19.07 14.34
N ARG A 284 2.82 18.08 14.66
CA ARG A 284 2.28 17.88 16.01
C ARG A 284 2.53 16.45 16.46
N THR A 285 3.13 16.29 17.62
CA THR A 285 3.27 14.98 18.25
C THR A 285 2.81 15.04 19.70
N PHE A 286 2.26 13.94 20.21
CA PHE A 286 1.95 13.88 21.64
C PHE A 286 3.21 13.55 22.45
N LYS A 287 3.91 12.44 22.12
CA LYS A 287 5.11 11.99 22.85
C LYS A 287 6.23 11.41 21.97
N GLY A 288 6.19 11.63 20.69
CA GLY A 288 7.23 11.15 19.77
C GLY A 288 8.40 12.13 19.63
N THR A 289 9.46 11.68 19.00
CA THR A 289 10.59 12.54 18.62
C THR A 289 10.36 13.15 17.24
N VAL A 290 10.52 14.47 17.13
CA VAL A 290 10.53 15.15 15.82
C VAL A 290 11.98 15.44 15.44
N ARG A 291 12.43 14.91 14.29
CA ARG A 291 13.76 15.15 13.73
C ARG A 291 13.66 16.00 12.46
N LEU A 292 14.32 17.14 12.49
CA LEU A 292 14.47 18.02 11.33
C LEU A 292 15.91 17.94 10.84
N LEU A 293 16.13 17.38 9.66
CA LEU A 293 17.44 17.10 9.09
C LEU A 293 17.60 17.76 7.73
N THR A 294 18.81 18.13 7.35
CA THR A 294 19.12 18.56 6.00
C THR A 294 19.63 17.37 5.17
N LEU A 295 19.12 17.18 3.97
CA LEU A 295 19.66 16.22 3.01
C LEU A 295 21.10 16.63 2.63
N ARG A 296 22.00 15.67 2.68
CA ARG A 296 23.39 15.83 2.27
C ARG A 296 23.55 15.48 0.80
#